data_080f4d812e8843eb284e279798a4976a
#
_entry.id   080f4d812e8843eb284e279798a4976a
#
_cell.length_a   1.000
_cell.length_b   1.000
_cell.length_c   1.000
_cell.angle_alpha   90.00
_cell.angle_beta   90.00
_cell.angle_gamma   90.00
#
_symmetry.space_group_name_H-M   'P 1'
#
loop_
_entity.id
_entity.type
_entity.pdbx_description
1 polymer ?
#
loop_
_entity_poly.entity_id
_entity_poly.type
_entity_poly.pdbx_seq_one_letter_code
_entity_poly.pdbx_strand_id
1 'polypeptide(L)'
;MSQQMYIDCRVAGSNGDAVRVVAVVDKQNDTLSIAKLLPYAPPKDPYQGKTPEQIAQIKQIQAYTVIVVDSPTAFKKWDTCFSQLEHLDQAVKDYYSMTRLGRLTLHPDLEAMCNPESVIEVRKTEMKGNVYELDSGQVTNNHFAVLIACWTAIKMLAQSSILELEEEPTQHDIDTFSVPFSI
;
A
#
# COMPACT_ATOMS: atom_id res chain seq x y z
N MET A 1 6.64 1.31 -22.65
CA MET A 1 6.11 0.23 -21.82
C MET A 1 5.71 0.80 -20.46
N SER A 2 4.46 0.59 -20.06
CA SER A 2 4.03 0.97 -18.72
C SER A 2 4.70 0.05 -17.70
N GLN A 3 5.53 0.62 -16.84
CA GLN A 3 6.12 -0.12 -15.75
C GLN A 3 5.11 -0.21 -14.62
N GLN A 4 4.59 -1.41 -14.38
CA GLN A 4 3.71 -1.67 -13.25
C GLN A 4 4.54 -2.01 -12.02
N MET A 5 4.11 -1.47 -10.88
CA MET A 5 4.63 -1.84 -9.57
C MET A 5 3.51 -2.45 -8.74
N TYR A 6 3.88 -3.17 -7.72
CA TYR A 6 2.93 -3.91 -6.89
C TYR A 6 3.12 -3.56 -5.42
N ILE A 7 2.01 -3.53 -4.70
CA ILE A 7 2.01 -3.39 -3.24
C ILE A 7 1.43 -4.67 -2.66
N ASP A 8 2.19 -5.32 -1.78
CA ASP A 8 1.72 -6.46 -0.98
C ASP A 8 1.50 -5.95 0.44
N CYS A 9 0.26 -5.59 0.75
CA CYS A 9 -0.14 -5.03 2.03
C CYS A 9 -0.68 -6.12 2.94
N ARG A 10 -0.12 -6.23 4.15
CA ARG A 10 -0.51 -7.24 5.15
C ARG A 10 -0.88 -6.55 6.44
N VAL A 11 -2.09 -6.79 6.93
CA VAL A 11 -2.67 -6.12 8.09
C VAL A 11 -3.16 -7.12 9.11
N ALA A 12 -2.72 -6.99 10.36
CA ALA A 12 -3.10 -7.85 11.46
C ALA A 12 -3.48 -7.10 12.75
N GLY A 13 -3.33 -5.79 12.78
CA GLY A 13 -3.36 -4.99 14.02
C GLY A 13 -4.71 -4.50 14.46
N SER A 14 -5.81 -4.81 13.76
CA SER A 14 -7.15 -4.35 14.11
C SER A 14 -8.11 -5.52 14.30
N ASN A 15 -9.42 -5.22 14.34
CA ASN A 15 -10.46 -6.21 14.52
C ASN A 15 -10.55 -7.17 13.33
N GLY A 16 -10.66 -8.46 13.61
CA GLY A 16 -10.79 -9.50 12.61
C GLY A 16 -9.49 -10.25 12.34
N ASP A 17 -9.56 -11.18 11.41
CA ASP A 17 -8.41 -11.98 11.00
C ASP A 17 -7.44 -11.16 10.16
N ALA A 18 -6.17 -11.54 10.16
CA ALA A 18 -5.17 -10.92 9.32
C ALA A 18 -5.53 -11.02 7.83
N VAL A 19 -5.32 -9.95 7.09
CA VAL A 19 -5.67 -9.87 5.66
C VAL A 19 -4.47 -9.45 4.83
N ARG A 20 -4.56 -9.77 3.54
CA ARG A 20 -3.56 -9.42 2.54
C ARG A 20 -4.24 -8.81 1.34
N VAL A 21 -3.72 -7.68 0.90
CA VAL A 21 -4.13 -7.03 -0.34
C VAL A 21 -2.93 -6.95 -1.27
N VAL A 22 -3.12 -7.38 -2.52
CA VAL A 22 -2.13 -7.14 -3.57
C VAL A 22 -2.72 -6.09 -4.51
N ALA A 23 -2.06 -4.95 -4.58
CA ALA A 23 -2.48 -3.81 -5.37
C ALA A 23 -1.50 -3.55 -6.50
N VAL A 24 -1.99 -2.98 -7.59
CA VAL A 24 -1.19 -2.61 -8.77
C VAL A 24 -1.11 -1.09 -8.85
N VAL A 25 0.12 -0.58 -8.94
CA VAL A 25 0.40 0.84 -9.15
C VAL A 25 0.82 1.04 -10.59
N ASP A 26 0.08 1.84 -11.33
CA ASP A 26 0.42 2.26 -12.68
C ASP A 26 1.07 3.65 -12.62
N LYS A 27 2.37 3.69 -12.85
CA LYS A 27 3.13 4.94 -12.83
C LYS A 27 2.77 5.90 -13.97
N GLN A 28 2.37 5.36 -15.11
CA GLN A 28 2.05 6.18 -16.28
C GLN A 28 0.79 7.00 -16.06
N ASN A 29 -0.21 6.44 -15.39
CA ASN A 29 -1.50 7.07 -15.15
C ASN A 29 -1.66 7.55 -13.70
N ASP A 30 -0.68 7.34 -12.84
CA ASP A 30 -0.73 7.65 -11.40
C ASP A 30 -1.93 7.01 -10.70
N THR A 31 -2.23 5.74 -11.03
CA THR A 31 -3.39 5.03 -10.50
C THR A 31 -3.01 3.87 -9.61
N LEU A 32 -3.89 3.57 -8.66
CA LEU A 32 -3.83 2.40 -7.79
C LEU A 32 -5.07 1.56 -8.01
N SER A 33 -4.89 0.27 -8.29
CA SER A 33 -5.99 -0.68 -8.48
C SER A 33 -5.91 -1.80 -7.46
N ILE A 34 -7.01 -2.03 -6.75
CA ILE A 34 -7.15 -3.11 -5.77
C ILE A 34 -8.27 -4.03 -6.25
N ALA A 35 -7.91 -5.25 -6.66
CA ALA A 35 -8.85 -6.21 -7.20
C ALA A 35 -9.29 -7.27 -6.17
N LYS A 36 -8.41 -7.63 -5.26
CA LYS A 36 -8.66 -8.73 -4.30
C LYS A 36 -8.14 -8.39 -2.92
N LEU A 37 -8.91 -8.80 -1.93
CA LEU A 37 -8.54 -8.84 -0.53
C LEU A 37 -8.73 -10.27 -0.05
N LEU A 38 -7.69 -10.86 0.49
CA LEU A 38 -7.67 -12.26 0.89
C LEU A 38 -7.30 -12.40 2.37
N PRO A 39 -7.79 -13.43 3.05
CA PRO A 39 -7.23 -13.80 4.35
C PRO A 39 -5.73 -14.03 4.21
N TYR A 40 -4.95 -13.55 5.17
CA TYR A 40 -3.52 -13.82 5.18
C TYR A 40 -3.26 -15.29 5.50
N ALA A 41 -2.46 -15.94 4.65
CA ALA A 41 -1.93 -17.27 4.91
C ALA A 41 -0.40 -17.18 4.87
N PRO A 42 0.32 -17.91 5.76
CA PRO A 42 1.77 -17.95 5.69
C PRO A 42 2.24 -18.39 4.30
N PRO A 43 3.25 -17.72 3.71
CA PRO A 43 3.68 -18.05 2.36
C PRO A 43 4.27 -19.45 2.32
N LYS A 44 3.76 -20.25 1.39
CA LYS A 44 4.39 -21.50 0.98
C LYS A 44 5.47 -21.18 -0.03
N ASP A 45 6.35 -22.14 -0.32
CA ASP A 45 7.34 -21.96 -1.36
C ASP A 45 6.66 -21.52 -2.68
N PRO A 46 6.90 -20.29 -3.16
CA PRO A 46 6.22 -19.77 -4.35
C PRO A 46 6.66 -20.46 -5.64
N TYR A 47 7.77 -21.21 -5.59
CA TYR A 47 8.35 -21.86 -6.76
C TYR A 47 7.95 -23.33 -6.90
N GLN A 48 7.29 -23.90 -5.88
CA GLN A 48 6.92 -25.31 -5.88
C GLN A 48 5.93 -25.62 -7.01
N GLY A 49 6.25 -26.60 -7.84
CA GLY A 49 5.41 -27.02 -8.95
C GLY A 49 5.37 -26.04 -10.13
N LYS A 50 6.30 -25.08 -10.19
CA LYS A 50 6.35 -24.06 -11.25
C LYS A 50 7.41 -24.40 -12.30
N THR A 51 7.14 -24.03 -13.55
CA THR A 51 8.11 -24.11 -14.64
C THR A 51 9.17 -23.02 -14.51
N PRO A 52 10.36 -23.16 -15.15
CA PRO A 52 11.37 -22.10 -15.13
C PRO A 52 10.85 -20.74 -15.63
N GLU A 53 9.97 -20.72 -16.62
CA GLU A 53 9.37 -19.49 -17.15
C GLU A 53 8.44 -18.84 -16.10
N GLN A 54 7.65 -19.64 -15.39
CA GLN A 54 6.76 -19.15 -14.32
C GLN A 54 7.58 -18.61 -13.14
N ILE A 55 8.69 -19.26 -12.77
CA ILE A 55 9.59 -18.81 -11.72
C ILE A 55 10.20 -17.46 -12.11
N ALA A 56 10.62 -17.30 -13.36
CA ALA A 56 11.16 -16.03 -13.85
C ALA A 56 10.14 -14.90 -13.76
N GLN A 57 8.88 -15.15 -14.11
CA GLN A 57 7.79 -14.18 -13.97
C GLN A 57 7.54 -13.80 -12.52
N ILE A 58 7.51 -14.78 -11.61
CA ILE A 58 7.33 -14.54 -10.17
C ILE A 58 8.45 -13.66 -9.62
N LYS A 59 9.71 -13.96 -9.96
CA LYS A 59 10.87 -13.17 -9.55
C LYS A 59 10.80 -11.74 -10.07
N GLN A 60 10.35 -11.56 -11.31
CA GLN A 60 10.19 -10.24 -11.90
C GLN A 60 9.13 -9.43 -11.15
N ILE A 61 8.00 -10.02 -10.83
CA ILE A 61 6.94 -9.35 -10.04
C ILE A 61 7.46 -9.01 -8.66
N GLN A 62 8.17 -9.93 -7.99
CA GLN A 62 8.74 -9.70 -6.66
C GLN A 62 9.73 -8.54 -6.65
N ALA A 63 10.52 -8.38 -7.72
CA ALA A 63 11.48 -7.27 -7.84
C ALA A 63 10.82 -5.89 -7.86
N TYR A 64 9.56 -5.81 -8.29
CA TYR A 64 8.77 -4.58 -8.36
C TYR A 64 7.67 -4.52 -7.29
N THR A 65 7.75 -5.35 -6.28
CA THR A 65 6.76 -5.41 -5.20
C THR A 65 7.33 -4.82 -3.92
N VAL A 66 6.56 -3.91 -3.31
CA VAL A 66 6.84 -3.39 -1.96
C VAL A 66 5.91 -4.10 -0.98
N ILE A 67 6.48 -4.74 0.03
CA ILE A 67 5.73 -5.38 1.11
C ILE A 67 5.57 -4.38 2.24
N VAL A 68 4.34 -4.00 2.55
CA VAL A 68 4.02 -3.09 3.64
C VAL A 68 3.18 -3.82 4.69
N VAL A 69 3.53 -3.63 5.96
CA VAL A 69 2.86 -4.28 7.09
C VAL A 69 2.47 -3.25 8.14
N ASP A 70 1.44 -3.54 8.92
CA ASP A 70 1.05 -2.72 10.07
C ASP A 70 1.64 -3.24 11.40
N SER A 71 2.16 -4.45 11.40
CA SER A 71 2.73 -5.08 12.59
C SER A 71 4.04 -5.79 12.25
N PRO A 72 5.19 -5.23 12.67
CA PRO A 72 6.49 -5.82 12.35
C PRO A 72 6.73 -7.16 13.05
N THR A 73 5.98 -7.45 14.11
CA THR A 73 6.11 -8.70 14.87
C THR A 73 5.23 -9.82 14.33
N ALA A 74 4.12 -9.47 13.68
CA ALA A 74 3.20 -10.45 13.09
C ALA A 74 3.70 -11.03 11.76
N PHE A 75 4.58 -10.32 11.07
CA PHE A 75 5.08 -10.70 9.74
C PHE A 75 6.60 -10.73 9.72
N LYS A 76 7.16 -11.77 9.09
CA LYS A 76 8.62 -12.02 9.13
C LYS A 76 9.43 -11.24 8.10
N LYS A 77 8.84 -10.96 6.93
CA LYS A 77 9.50 -10.25 5.83
C LYS A 77 8.65 -9.09 5.36
N TRP A 78 9.23 -7.90 5.35
CA TRP A 78 8.55 -6.69 4.89
C TRP A 78 9.59 -5.63 4.53
N ASP A 79 9.16 -4.68 3.69
CA ASP A 79 10.02 -3.57 3.25
C ASP A 79 9.75 -2.30 4.05
N THR A 80 8.47 -2.06 4.40
CA THR A 80 8.11 -0.88 5.17
C THR A 80 7.00 -1.22 6.17
N CYS A 81 6.97 -0.49 7.27
CA CYS A 81 5.99 -0.67 8.34
C CYS A 81 5.15 0.59 8.48
N PHE A 82 3.83 0.40 8.46
CA PHE A 82 2.87 1.46 8.73
C PHE A 82 2.58 1.53 10.22
N SER A 83 2.76 2.69 10.82
CA SER A 83 2.39 2.96 12.20
C SER A 83 1.10 3.77 12.25
N GLN A 84 0.05 3.22 12.82
CA GLN A 84 -1.22 3.94 12.96
C GLN A 84 -1.04 5.26 13.69
N LEU A 85 -0.23 5.28 14.75
CA LEU A 85 0.03 6.48 15.55
C LEU A 85 0.67 7.60 14.72
N GLU A 86 1.59 7.27 13.86
CA GLU A 86 2.38 8.26 13.11
C GLU A 86 1.82 8.55 11.72
N HIS A 87 1.21 7.58 11.06
CA HIS A 87 0.93 7.64 9.63
C HIS A 87 -0.57 7.68 9.28
N LEU A 88 -1.47 7.45 10.25
CA LEU A 88 -2.91 7.36 9.95
C LEU A 88 -3.46 8.63 9.31
N ASP A 89 -3.14 9.79 9.84
CA ASP A 89 -3.65 11.06 9.33
C ASP A 89 -3.22 11.27 7.86
N GLN A 90 -1.97 10.98 7.55
CA GLN A 90 -1.46 11.07 6.18
C GLN A 90 -2.10 10.03 5.27
N ALA A 91 -2.30 8.80 5.75
CA ALA A 91 -2.94 7.75 4.97
C ALA A 91 -4.38 8.10 4.59
N VAL A 92 -5.13 8.71 5.50
CA VAL A 92 -6.50 9.19 5.23
C VAL A 92 -6.48 10.32 4.20
N LYS A 93 -5.55 11.26 4.33
CA LYS A 93 -5.38 12.34 3.35
C LYS A 93 -5.02 11.79 1.96
N ASP A 94 -4.14 10.81 1.90
CA ASP A 94 -3.74 10.16 0.65
C ASP A 94 -4.92 9.41 0.02
N TYR A 95 -5.72 8.72 0.82
CA TYR A 95 -6.93 8.06 0.36
C TYR A 95 -7.90 9.06 -0.27
N TYR A 96 -8.20 10.16 0.41
CA TYR A 96 -9.10 11.19 -0.12
C TYR A 96 -8.54 11.86 -1.38
N SER A 97 -7.23 12.09 -1.41
CA SER A 97 -6.56 12.65 -2.59
C SER A 97 -6.73 11.75 -3.81
N MET A 98 -6.45 10.46 -3.66
CA MET A 98 -6.59 9.50 -4.75
C MET A 98 -8.05 9.33 -5.19
N THR A 99 -8.98 9.29 -4.26
CA THR A 99 -10.40 9.19 -4.55
C THR A 99 -10.91 10.42 -5.29
N ARG A 100 -10.55 11.61 -4.82
CA ARG A 100 -10.95 12.88 -5.44
C ARG A 100 -10.44 13.03 -6.86
N LEU A 101 -9.23 12.57 -7.12
CA LEU A 101 -8.62 12.63 -8.44
C LEU A 101 -9.01 11.47 -9.36
N GLY A 102 -9.85 10.54 -8.89
CA GLY A 102 -10.26 9.38 -9.66
C GLY A 102 -9.12 8.39 -9.93
N ARG A 103 -8.12 8.36 -9.05
CA ARG A 103 -6.91 7.52 -9.23
C ARG A 103 -6.96 6.20 -8.47
N LEU A 104 -7.95 6.01 -7.61
CA LEU A 104 -8.17 4.76 -6.88
C LEU A 104 -9.29 3.97 -7.54
N THR A 105 -8.98 2.73 -7.92
CA THR A 105 -9.97 1.77 -8.46
C THR A 105 -10.08 0.59 -7.50
N LEU A 106 -11.25 0.44 -6.90
CA LEU A 106 -11.61 -0.72 -6.09
C LEU A 106 -12.55 -1.62 -6.90
N HIS A 107 -12.34 -2.94 -6.82
CA HIS A 107 -13.32 -3.88 -7.34
C HIS A 107 -14.66 -3.64 -6.63
N PRO A 108 -15.82 -3.72 -7.34
CA PRO A 108 -17.13 -3.43 -6.72
C PRO A 108 -17.42 -4.22 -5.45
N ASP A 109 -17.00 -5.48 -5.38
CA ASP A 109 -17.17 -6.31 -4.19
C ASP A 109 -16.38 -5.76 -2.99
N LEU A 110 -15.21 -5.18 -3.23
CA LEU A 110 -14.38 -4.57 -2.18
C LEU A 110 -14.93 -3.21 -1.75
N GLU A 111 -15.48 -2.45 -2.67
CA GLU A 111 -16.08 -1.15 -2.36
C GLU A 111 -17.23 -1.28 -1.35
N ALA A 112 -18.01 -2.34 -1.44
CA ALA A 112 -19.08 -2.63 -0.49
C ALA A 112 -18.55 -3.07 0.89
N MET A 113 -17.41 -3.77 0.94
CA MET A 113 -16.90 -4.42 2.17
C MET A 113 -15.86 -3.59 2.92
N CYS A 114 -15.09 -2.79 2.25
CA CYS A 114 -13.90 -2.14 2.82
C CYS A 114 -13.76 -0.68 2.45
N ASN A 115 -14.84 0.00 2.14
CA ASN A 115 -14.81 1.44 1.88
C ASN A 115 -14.35 2.19 3.14
N PRO A 116 -13.14 2.77 3.17
CA PRO A 116 -12.63 3.45 4.36
C PRO A 116 -13.48 4.65 4.78
N GLU A 117 -14.15 5.32 3.85
CA GLU A 117 -14.98 6.48 4.13
C GLU A 117 -16.06 6.20 5.17
N SER A 118 -16.57 4.96 5.22
CA SER A 118 -17.60 4.57 6.19
C SER A 118 -17.12 4.55 7.64
N VAL A 119 -15.83 4.51 7.88
CA VAL A 119 -15.23 4.40 9.21
C VAL A 119 -14.33 5.57 9.58
N ILE A 120 -14.17 6.54 8.68
CA ILE A 120 -13.34 7.72 8.94
C ILE A 120 -14.16 8.77 9.68
N GLU A 121 -13.63 9.26 10.79
CA GLU A 121 -14.19 10.35 11.57
C GLU A 121 -13.27 11.56 11.56
N VAL A 122 -13.86 12.74 11.62
CA VAL A 122 -13.09 14.00 11.65
C VAL A 122 -13.27 14.64 13.01
N ARG A 123 -12.18 14.85 13.72
CA ARG A 123 -12.16 15.59 14.97
C ARG A 123 -11.48 16.95 14.74
N LYS A 124 -12.15 18.01 15.13
CA LYS A 124 -11.56 19.35 15.10
C LYS A 124 -10.78 19.59 16.37
N THR A 125 -9.52 20.00 16.23
CA THR A 125 -8.68 20.41 17.34
C THR A 125 -8.28 21.87 17.20
N GLU A 126 -8.13 22.58 18.32
CA GLU A 126 -7.73 24.00 18.29
C GLU A 126 -6.32 24.20 17.75
N MET A 127 -5.40 23.25 17.99
CA MET A 127 -3.99 23.38 17.59
C MET A 127 -3.66 22.84 16.21
N LYS A 128 -4.37 21.79 15.75
CA LYS A 128 -4.02 21.06 14.52
C LYS A 128 -5.11 21.13 13.44
N GLY A 129 -6.23 21.82 13.70
CA GLY A 129 -7.36 21.81 12.79
C GLY A 129 -8.06 20.46 12.77
N ASN A 130 -8.35 19.94 11.58
CA ASN A 130 -9.02 18.65 11.42
C ASN A 130 -8.02 17.50 11.58
N VAL A 131 -8.31 16.59 12.50
CA VAL A 131 -7.57 15.35 12.69
C VAL A 131 -8.48 14.18 12.33
N TYR A 132 -7.97 13.25 11.54
CA TYR A 132 -8.72 12.06 11.13
C TYR A 132 -8.51 10.93 12.13
N GLU A 133 -9.62 10.31 12.49
CA GLU A 133 -9.66 9.13 13.37
C GLU A 133 -10.51 8.06 12.71
N LEU A 134 -10.38 6.83 13.17
CA LEU A 134 -11.21 5.73 12.71
C LEU A 134 -12.17 5.29 13.82
N ASP A 135 -13.40 4.97 13.43
CA ASP A 135 -14.38 4.40 14.35
C ASP A 135 -13.92 3.03 14.83
N SER A 136 -13.42 2.97 16.05
CA SER A 136 -12.85 1.75 16.65
C SER A 136 -13.86 0.60 16.77
N GLY A 137 -15.16 0.89 16.75
CA GLY A 137 -16.19 -0.13 16.80
C GLY A 137 -16.52 -0.76 15.45
N GLN A 138 -16.18 -0.10 14.34
CA GLN A 138 -16.54 -0.55 13.00
C GLN A 138 -15.34 -0.80 12.07
N VAL A 139 -14.19 -0.22 12.38
CA VAL A 139 -12.99 -0.41 11.57
C VAL A 139 -12.51 -1.86 11.64
N THR A 140 -12.14 -2.40 10.48
CA THR A 140 -11.58 -3.75 10.34
C THR A 140 -10.23 -3.69 9.64
N ASN A 141 -9.50 -4.80 9.64
CA ASN A 141 -8.25 -4.92 8.89
C ASN A 141 -8.44 -4.64 7.40
N ASN A 142 -9.62 -4.90 6.85
CA ASN A 142 -9.95 -4.62 5.45
C ASN A 142 -9.89 -3.11 5.15
N HIS A 143 -10.45 -2.28 6.01
CA HIS A 143 -10.38 -0.83 5.87
C HIS A 143 -8.93 -0.33 5.95
N PHE A 144 -8.17 -0.82 6.92
CA PHE A 144 -6.76 -0.47 7.06
C PHE A 144 -5.95 -0.86 5.83
N ALA A 145 -6.21 -2.03 5.25
CA ALA A 145 -5.48 -2.49 4.07
C ALA A 145 -5.62 -1.51 2.89
N VAL A 146 -6.82 -0.97 2.67
CA VAL A 146 -7.05 0.03 1.63
C VAL A 146 -6.32 1.34 1.94
N LEU A 147 -6.40 1.82 3.17
CA LEU A 147 -5.71 3.05 3.59
C LEU A 147 -4.19 2.93 3.45
N ILE A 148 -3.63 1.83 3.91
CA ILE A 148 -2.19 1.57 3.83
C ILE A 148 -1.72 1.43 2.38
N ALA A 149 -2.52 0.79 1.52
CA ALA A 149 -2.21 0.69 0.10
C ALA A 149 -2.17 2.08 -0.56
N CYS A 150 -3.10 2.97 -0.25
CA CYS A 150 -3.09 4.35 -0.75
C CYS A 150 -1.87 5.13 -0.25
N TRP A 151 -1.55 5.02 1.03
CA TRP A 151 -0.38 5.64 1.64
C TRP A 151 0.92 5.20 0.97
N THR A 152 1.05 3.90 0.72
CA THR A 152 2.23 3.33 0.05
C THR A 152 2.30 3.77 -1.41
N ALA A 153 1.17 3.76 -2.11
CA ALA A 153 1.11 4.15 -3.53
C ALA A 153 1.55 5.60 -3.74
N ILE A 154 1.10 6.53 -2.90
CA ILE A 154 1.49 7.94 -3.00
C ILE A 154 3.00 8.09 -2.84
N LYS A 155 3.62 7.38 -1.90
CA LYS A 155 5.08 7.39 -1.73
C LYS A 155 5.81 6.85 -2.95
N MET A 156 5.33 5.75 -3.52
CA MET A 156 5.92 5.15 -4.72
C MET A 156 5.84 6.10 -5.91
N LEU A 157 4.71 6.75 -6.11
CA LEU A 157 4.50 7.70 -7.20
C LEU A 157 5.36 8.95 -7.02
N ALA A 158 5.51 9.46 -5.80
CA ALA A 158 6.35 10.61 -5.50
C ALA A 158 7.83 10.33 -5.81
N GLN A 159 8.34 9.16 -5.44
CA GLN A 159 9.71 8.75 -5.75
C GLN A 159 9.97 8.67 -7.25
N SER A 160 9.01 8.13 -8.00
CA SER A 160 9.09 8.06 -9.47
C SER A 160 9.19 9.44 -10.10
N SER A 161 8.38 10.39 -9.64
CA SER A 161 8.38 11.76 -10.15
C SER A 161 9.71 12.47 -9.91
N ILE A 162 10.35 12.24 -8.77
CA ILE A 162 11.67 12.79 -8.45
C ILE A 162 12.71 12.26 -9.43
N LEU A 163 12.69 10.95 -9.69
CA LEU A 163 13.63 10.31 -10.63
C LEU A 163 13.48 10.82 -12.07
N GLU A 164 12.26 11.13 -12.48
CA GLU A 164 11.98 11.69 -13.82
C GLU A 164 12.45 13.13 -13.97
N LEU A 165 12.55 13.89 -12.88
CA LEU A 165 12.97 15.28 -12.89
C LEU A 165 14.49 15.45 -12.83
N GLU A 166 15.24 14.43 -12.44
CA GLU A 166 16.69 14.44 -12.40
C GLU A 166 17.26 13.94 -13.73
N GLU A 167 18.13 14.74 -14.36
CA GLU A 167 18.91 14.33 -15.52
C GLU A 167 19.81 13.15 -15.14
N GLU A 168 19.71 12.06 -15.85
CA GLU A 168 20.45 10.79 -15.67
C GLU A 168 21.10 10.64 -14.28
N PRO A 169 20.44 9.95 -13.34
CA PRO A 169 20.99 9.81 -11.98
C PRO A 169 22.35 9.13 -12.01
N THR A 170 23.27 9.63 -11.20
CA THR A 170 24.57 8.98 -10.99
C THR A 170 24.35 7.64 -10.27
N GLN A 171 25.37 6.77 -10.32
CA GLN A 171 25.29 5.49 -9.58
C GLN A 171 25.01 5.70 -8.09
N HIS A 172 25.54 6.76 -7.53
CA HIS A 172 25.26 7.13 -6.13
C HIS A 172 23.79 7.49 -5.91
N ASP A 173 23.21 8.25 -6.82
CA ASP A 173 21.78 8.62 -6.73
C ASP A 173 20.89 7.39 -6.85
N ILE A 174 21.25 6.46 -7.76
CA ILE A 174 20.53 5.20 -7.91
C ILE A 174 20.57 4.40 -6.60
N ASP A 175 21.71 4.28 -5.98
CA ASP A 175 21.87 3.56 -4.71
C ASP A 175 21.08 4.20 -3.58
N THR A 176 21.02 5.52 -3.55
CA THR A 176 20.21 6.27 -2.57
C THR A 176 18.73 6.02 -2.76
N PHE A 177 18.25 6.03 -4.01
CA PHE A 177 16.84 5.82 -4.33
C PHE A 177 16.42 4.35 -4.30
N SER A 178 17.37 3.41 -4.31
CA SER A 178 17.05 1.98 -4.24
C SER A 178 16.65 1.53 -2.84
N VAL A 179 16.77 2.38 -1.81
CA VAL A 179 16.26 2.11 -0.46
C VAL A 179 14.78 2.52 -0.42
N PRO A 180 13.83 1.58 -0.57
CA PRO A 180 12.42 1.95 -0.58
C PRO A 180 11.98 2.37 0.82
N PHE A 181 11.36 3.53 0.90
CA PHE A 181 10.64 3.98 2.10
C PHE A 181 11.46 3.91 3.40
N SER A 182 12.73 4.28 3.37
CA SER A 182 13.46 4.42 4.65
C SER A 182 12.76 5.51 5.47
N ILE A 183 12.24 5.06 6.58
CA ILE A 183 11.54 5.90 7.54
C ILE A 183 12.56 6.64 8.39
#